data_d9f5f73528957998aaf05c8cbbf233f8
#
_entry.id   d9f5f73528957998aaf05c8cbbf233f8
#
_cell.length_a   1.000
_cell.length_b   1.000
_cell.length_c   1.000
_cell.angle_alpha   90.00
_cell.angle_beta   90.00
_cell.angle_gamma   90.00
#
_symmetry.space_group_name_H-M   'P 1'
#
loop_
_entity.id
_entity.type
_entity.pdbx_description
1 polymer ?
#
loop_
_entity_poly.entity_id
_entity_poly.type
_entity_poly.pdbx_seq_one_letter_code
_entity_poly.pdbx_strand_id
1 'polypeptide(L)'
;DEAFKKNLKYISITDHHTVGAHRYIKEKDLLKKYPSNAINLIPGIEINCLLKGCLVHVLGYGIDINSKFLNPYINGESPIGNDLQANSVSTAINKSGGLSFLAHPCRYRIPFDILIQEAFNNNFDGVEVWYDYSLGKTWNPSDFICEEVEKITDKFGMLKSCGTDSHGYTLVGR
;
A
#
# COMPACT_ATOMS: atom_id res chain seq x y z
N ASP A 1 0.35 -17.40 -7.60
CA ASP A 1 1.28 -18.55 -7.58
C ASP A 1 2.51 -18.30 -6.71
N GLU A 2 3.22 -17.17 -6.84
CA GLU A 2 4.43 -16.87 -6.06
C GLU A 2 4.18 -16.78 -4.54
N ALA A 3 3.10 -16.13 -4.13
CA ALA A 3 2.71 -16.05 -2.72
C ALA A 3 2.54 -17.46 -2.10
N PHE A 4 1.89 -18.36 -2.83
CA PHE A 4 1.72 -19.75 -2.40
C PHE A 4 3.06 -20.50 -2.28
N LYS A 5 3.93 -20.39 -3.30
CA LYS A 5 5.26 -20.99 -3.28
C LYS A 5 6.14 -20.49 -2.12
N LYS A 6 5.93 -19.24 -1.71
CA LYS A 6 6.65 -18.60 -0.60
C LYS A 6 5.96 -18.78 0.76
N ASN A 7 4.88 -19.58 0.83
CA ASN A 7 4.08 -19.83 2.03
C ASN A 7 3.54 -18.54 2.70
N LEU A 8 3.24 -17.50 1.90
CA LEU A 8 2.60 -16.31 2.41
C LEU A 8 1.13 -16.58 2.70
N LYS A 9 0.71 -16.35 3.92
CA LYS A 9 -0.70 -16.53 4.34
C LYS A 9 -1.59 -15.35 3.95
N TYR A 10 -1.00 -14.16 3.87
CA TYR A 10 -1.70 -12.92 3.52
C TYR A 10 -0.92 -12.20 2.43
N ILE A 11 -1.64 -11.65 1.47
CA ILE A 11 -1.07 -10.80 0.42
C ILE A 11 -2.11 -9.76 0.01
N SER A 12 -1.65 -8.56 -0.30
CA SER A 12 -2.45 -7.56 -0.98
C SER A 12 -1.86 -7.28 -2.37
N ILE A 13 -2.71 -7.08 -3.36
CA ILE A 13 -2.34 -6.52 -4.66
C ILE A 13 -2.77 -5.07 -4.62
N THR A 14 -1.82 -4.17 -4.83
CA THR A 14 -2.01 -2.73 -4.68
C THR A 14 -1.64 -2.02 -5.98
N ASP A 15 -2.31 -2.40 -7.08
CA ASP A 15 -2.11 -1.77 -8.38
C ASP A 15 -2.42 -0.25 -8.31
N HIS A 16 -1.67 0.52 -9.09
CA HIS A 16 -1.87 1.97 -9.17
C HIS A 16 -3.23 2.32 -9.76
N HIS A 17 -4.02 3.05 -9.00
CA HIS A 17 -5.30 3.65 -9.42
C HIS A 17 -6.30 2.66 -10.01
N THR A 18 -6.23 1.38 -9.61
CA THR A 18 -7.17 0.36 -10.11
C THR A 18 -7.34 -0.78 -9.10
N VAL A 19 -8.52 -1.37 -9.11
CA VAL A 19 -8.86 -2.60 -8.40
C VAL A 19 -9.15 -3.75 -9.38
N GLY A 20 -8.68 -3.60 -10.63
CA GLY A 20 -8.95 -4.53 -11.73
C GLY A 20 -8.48 -5.95 -11.44
N ALA A 21 -7.29 -6.11 -10.85
CA ALA A 21 -6.77 -7.42 -10.47
C ALA A 21 -7.68 -8.14 -9.47
N HIS A 22 -8.20 -7.45 -8.47
CA HIS A 22 -9.13 -8.05 -7.49
C HIS A 22 -10.45 -8.48 -8.13
N ARG A 23 -11.01 -7.66 -9.03
CA ARG A 23 -12.23 -8.01 -9.80
C ARG A 23 -12.00 -9.23 -10.67
N TYR A 24 -10.88 -9.27 -11.40
CA TYR A 24 -10.51 -10.39 -12.27
C TYR A 24 -10.31 -11.69 -11.47
N ILE A 25 -9.57 -11.65 -10.36
CA ILE A 25 -9.34 -12.82 -9.50
C ILE A 25 -10.67 -13.36 -8.97
N LYS A 26 -11.58 -12.49 -8.54
CA LYS A 26 -12.90 -12.85 -8.04
C LYS A 26 -13.77 -13.43 -9.16
N GLU A 27 -13.85 -12.79 -10.32
CA GLU A 27 -14.66 -13.22 -11.47
C GLU A 27 -14.22 -14.60 -11.98
N LYS A 28 -12.91 -14.82 -12.09
CA LYS A 28 -12.33 -16.09 -12.57
C LYS A 28 -12.13 -17.13 -11.48
N ASP A 29 -12.48 -16.80 -10.23
CA ASP A 29 -12.38 -17.71 -9.09
C ASP A 29 -10.98 -18.32 -8.91
N LEU A 30 -9.95 -17.52 -9.18
CA LEU A 30 -8.58 -17.99 -9.30
C LEU A 30 -7.99 -18.54 -8.00
N LEU A 31 -8.59 -18.24 -6.86
CA LEU A 31 -8.13 -18.75 -5.58
C LEU A 31 -8.59 -20.19 -5.29
N LYS A 32 -9.61 -20.70 -5.98
CA LYS A 32 -10.11 -22.08 -5.81
C LYS A 32 -9.08 -23.17 -6.07
N LYS A 33 -8.04 -22.87 -6.88
CA LYS A 33 -6.98 -23.84 -7.17
C LYS A 33 -6.05 -24.13 -5.99
N TYR A 34 -6.12 -23.32 -4.91
CA TYR A 34 -5.33 -23.52 -3.71
C TYR A 34 -6.16 -24.17 -2.61
N PRO A 35 -5.52 -24.88 -1.65
CA PRO A 35 -6.22 -25.37 -0.46
C PRO A 35 -6.92 -24.21 0.27
N SER A 36 -8.06 -24.50 0.88
CA SER A 36 -8.80 -23.51 1.67
C SER A 36 -7.88 -22.83 2.69
N ASN A 37 -7.93 -21.51 2.74
CA ASN A 37 -7.11 -20.68 3.64
C ASN A 37 -5.58 -20.75 3.41
N ALA A 38 -5.11 -21.31 2.29
CA ALA A 38 -3.68 -21.31 1.97
C ALA A 38 -3.16 -19.88 1.69
N ILE A 39 -3.99 -19.03 1.07
CA ILE A 39 -3.69 -17.63 0.79
C ILE A 39 -4.94 -16.80 1.06
N ASN A 40 -4.79 -15.75 1.84
CA ASN A 40 -5.81 -14.72 2.06
C ASN A 40 -5.43 -13.48 1.25
N LEU A 41 -6.20 -13.20 0.20
CA LEU A 41 -6.04 -11.99 -0.60
C LEU A 41 -6.79 -10.83 0.06
N ILE A 42 -6.05 -9.85 0.56
CA ILE A 42 -6.59 -8.61 1.10
C ILE A 42 -6.79 -7.63 -0.06
N PRO A 43 -8.01 -7.12 -0.30
CA PRO A 43 -8.23 -6.11 -1.32
C PRO A 43 -7.39 -4.86 -1.05
N GLY A 44 -6.67 -4.37 -2.06
CA GLY A 44 -5.81 -3.20 -1.92
C GLY A 44 -5.75 -2.35 -3.17
N ILE A 45 -5.12 -1.20 -3.01
CA ILE A 45 -4.89 -0.21 -4.07
C ILE A 45 -3.69 0.66 -3.70
N GLU A 46 -2.96 1.16 -4.70
CA GLU A 46 -1.97 2.22 -4.53
C GLU A 46 -2.46 3.50 -5.20
N ILE A 47 -2.42 4.63 -4.47
CA ILE A 47 -2.97 5.91 -4.92
C ILE A 47 -1.89 6.99 -4.80
N ASN A 48 -1.70 7.79 -5.85
CA ASN A 48 -0.90 9.02 -5.79
C ASN A 48 -1.57 10.04 -4.86
N CYS A 49 -0.78 10.70 -4.05
CA CYS A 49 -1.26 11.64 -3.04
C CYS A 49 -0.29 12.81 -2.89
N LEU A 50 -0.81 14.01 -2.75
CA LEU A 50 -0.02 15.19 -2.43
C LEU A 50 0.02 15.39 -0.91
N LEU A 51 1.16 15.07 -0.30
CA LEU A 51 1.44 15.21 1.12
C LEU A 51 2.54 16.24 1.32
N LYS A 52 2.26 17.35 2.00
CA LYS A 52 3.22 18.44 2.25
C LYS A 52 3.95 18.93 0.98
N GLY A 53 3.24 19.00 -0.15
CA GLY A 53 3.82 19.42 -1.42
C GLY A 53 4.75 18.39 -2.08
N CYS A 54 4.78 17.17 -1.57
CA CYS A 54 5.44 16.01 -2.17
C CYS A 54 4.42 15.04 -2.72
N LEU A 55 4.62 14.59 -3.96
CA LEU A 55 3.82 13.50 -4.51
C LEU A 55 4.33 12.20 -3.89
N VAL A 56 3.49 11.56 -3.10
CA VAL A 56 3.74 10.27 -2.43
C VAL A 56 2.73 9.24 -2.88
N HIS A 57 2.97 7.98 -2.52
CA HIS A 57 2.00 6.90 -2.70
C HIS A 57 1.35 6.53 -1.38
N VAL A 58 0.08 6.17 -1.45
CA VAL A 58 -0.72 5.68 -0.32
C VAL A 58 -1.27 4.32 -0.66
N LEU A 59 -0.97 3.34 0.19
CA LEU A 59 -1.52 2.00 0.10
C LEU A 59 -2.84 1.94 0.88
N GLY A 60 -3.91 1.51 0.22
CA GLY A 60 -5.17 1.18 0.87
C GLY A 60 -5.27 -0.33 1.04
N TYR A 61 -5.47 -0.82 2.26
CA TYR A 61 -5.66 -2.24 2.55
C TYR A 61 -7.04 -2.52 3.13
N GLY A 62 -7.65 -3.63 2.74
CA GLY A 62 -8.96 -4.07 3.25
C GLY A 62 -10.15 -3.26 2.72
N ILE A 63 -9.98 -2.59 1.60
CA ILE A 63 -11.00 -1.75 0.97
C ILE A 63 -12.17 -2.57 0.41
N ASP A 64 -13.38 -2.03 0.46
CA ASP A 64 -14.46 -2.50 -0.39
C ASP A 64 -14.25 -1.97 -1.82
N ILE A 65 -13.85 -2.85 -2.74
CA ILE A 65 -13.56 -2.51 -4.14
C ILE A 65 -14.77 -1.98 -4.93
N ASN A 66 -15.98 -2.03 -4.36
CA ASN A 66 -17.22 -1.49 -4.94
C ASN A 66 -17.66 -0.19 -4.25
N SER A 67 -16.89 0.29 -3.28
CA SER A 67 -17.21 1.51 -2.57
C SER A 67 -17.22 2.72 -3.49
N LYS A 68 -18.29 3.51 -3.45
CA LYS A 68 -18.39 4.77 -4.21
C LYS A 68 -17.35 5.81 -3.83
N PHE A 69 -16.79 5.72 -2.63
CA PHE A 69 -15.74 6.63 -2.17
C PHE A 69 -14.42 6.45 -2.92
N LEU A 70 -14.23 5.31 -3.58
CA LEU A 70 -13.05 5.03 -4.40
C LEU A 70 -13.20 5.47 -5.86
N ASN A 71 -14.37 5.94 -6.30
CA ASN A 71 -14.59 6.30 -7.71
C ASN A 71 -13.54 7.25 -8.29
N PRO A 72 -13.05 8.30 -7.59
CA PRO A 72 -12.00 9.17 -8.11
C PRO A 72 -10.63 8.48 -8.29
N TYR A 73 -10.45 7.30 -7.69
CA TYR A 73 -9.14 6.65 -7.51
C TYR A 73 -8.98 5.33 -8.26
N ILE A 74 -10.01 4.84 -8.96
CA ILE A 74 -10.01 3.50 -9.58
C ILE A 74 -10.24 3.52 -11.10
N ASN A 75 -10.00 4.66 -11.74
CA ASN A 75 -10.19 4.87 -13.17
C ASN A 75 -8.92 4.64 -14.01
N GLY A 76 -7.81 4.22 -13.37
CA GLY A 76 -6.51 4.00 -14.02
C GLY A 76 -5.63 5.24 -14.12
N GLU A 77 -6.10 6.40 -13.62
CA GLU A 77 -5.39 7.67 -13.69
C GLU A 77 -5.12 8.25 -12.30
N SER A 78 -4.03 9.01 -12.19
CA SER A 78 -3.73 9.75 -10.96
C SER A 78 -4.82 10.78 -10.67
N PRO A 79 -5.31 10.88 -9.43
CA PRO A 79 -6.28 11.90 -9.05
C PRO A 79 -5.68 13.30 -9.20
N ILE A 80 -6.53 14.30 -9.35
CA ILE A 80 -6.15 15.71 -9.51
C ILE A 80 -6.91 16.60 -8.52
N GLY A 81 -6.42 17.82 -8.35
CA GLY A 81 -7.09 18.82 -7.54
C GLY A 81 -7.28 18.40 -6.09
N ASN A 82 -8.51 18.49 -5.59
CA ASN A 82 -8.82 18.13 -4.20
C ASN A 82 -8.70 16.63 -3.92
N ASP A 83 -8.99 15.79 -4.91
CA ASP A 83 -8.88 14.33 -4.75
C ASP A 83 -7.43 13.85 -4.61
N LEU A 84 -6.46 14.65 -5.08
CA LEU A 84 -5.03 14.37 -4.89
C LEU A 84 -4.54 14.67 -3.46
N GLN A 85 -5.27 15.45 -2.66
CA GLN A 85 -4.83 15.85 -1.32
C GLN A 85 -4.81 14.67 -0.34
N ALA A 86 -3.82 14.64 0.54
CA ALA A 86 -3.60 13.55 1.50
C ALA A 86 -4.85 13.21 2.33
N ASN A 87 -5.51 14.22 2.88
CA ASN A 87 -6.72 14.01 3.67
C ASN A 87 -7.90 13.46 2.85
N SER A 88 -8.00 13.80 1.56
CA SER A 88 -9.04 13.26 0.67
C SER A 88 -8.80 11.78 0.39
N VAL A 89 -7.56 11.41 0.12
CA VAL A 89 -7.16 10.01 -0.15
C VAL A 89 -7.37 9.14 1.09
N SER A 90 -6.85 9.53 2.26
CA SER A 90 -7.03 8.78 3.50
C SER A 90 -8.51 8.64 3.86
N THR A 91 -9.27 9.72 3.75
CA THR A 91 -10.72 9.70 4.00
C THR A 91 -11.47 8.74 3.07
N ALA A 92 -11.12 8.71 1.78
CA ALA A 92 -11.77 7.83 0.81
C ALA A 92 -11.46 6.35 1.11
N ILE A 93 -10.21 6.02 1.42
CA ILE A 93 -9.79 4.67 1.81
C ILE A 93 -10.55 4.25 3.08
N ASN A 94 -10.56 5.08 4.13
CA ASN A 94 -11.19 4.76 5.40
C ASN A 94 -12.72 4.63 5.25
N LYS A 95 -13.37 5.50 4.48
CA LYS A 95 -14.81 5.37 4.15
C LYS A 95 -15.14 4.16 3.30
N SER A 96 -14.16 3.57 2.61
CA SER A 96 -14.33 2.30 1.91
C SER A 96 -14.13 1.08 2.81
N GLY A 97 -13.93 1.27 4.12
CA GLY A 97 -13.70 0.21 5.11
C GLY A 97 -12.24 -0.23 5.22
N GLY A 98 -11.34 0.39 4.46
CA GLY A 98 -9.91 0.08 4.44
C GLY A 98 -9.09 0.90 5.44
N LEU A 99 -7.80 0.59 5.47
CA LEU A 99 -6.77 1.31 6.22
C LEU A 99 -5.76 1.92 5.25
N SER A 100 -5.33 3.15 5.52
CA SER A 100 -4.43 3.94 4.67
C SER A 100 -3.00 3.96 5.22
N PHE A 101 -2.02 3.63 4.37
CA PHE A 101 -0.61 3.55 4.74
C PHE A 101 0.26 4.42 3.83
N LEU A 102 1.19 5.17 4.41
CA LEU A 102 2.24 5.84 3.63
C LEU A 102 3.20 4.78 3.07
N ALA A 103 3.30 4.69 1.75
CA ALA A 103 4.17 3.74 1.07
C ALA A 103 5.64 4.19 1.10
N HIS A 104 6.57 3.24 1.25
CA HIS A 104 8.04 3.41 1.10
C HIS A 104 8.57 4.83 1.40
N PRO A 105 8.44 5.33 2.65
CA PRO A 105 8.62 6.75 3.00
C PRO A 105 10.00 7.32 2.68
N CYS A 106 11.06 6.50 2.63
CA CYS A 106 12.42 6.96 2.35
C CYS A 106 12.73 7.11 0.84
N ARG A 107 11.75 6.90 -0.06
CA ARG A 107 11.94 7.12 -1.51
C ARG A 107 11.69 8.56 -1.95
N TYR A 108 11.19 9.40 -1.07
CA TYR A 108 10.78 10.76 -1.42
C TYR A 108 11.86 11.79 -1.09
N ARG A 109 11.73 12.99 -1.70
CA ARG A 109 12.66 14.11 -1.49
C ARG A 109 12.52 14.79 -0.13
N ILE A 110 11.38 14.61 0.55
CA ILE A 110 11.17 15.13 1.91
C ILE A 110 11.63 14.04 2.90
N PRO A 111 12.34 14.40 3.99
CA PRO A 111 12.73 13.47 5.02
C PRO A 111 11.55 12.64 5.55
N PHE A 112 11.78 11.35 5.74
CA PHE A 112 10.71 10.40 6.07
C PHE A 112 10.05 10.68 7.44
N ASP A 113 10.78 11.19 8.40
CA ASP A 113 10.26 11.61 9.71
C ASP A 113 9.21 12.72 9.57
N ILE A 114 9.45 13.70 8.69
CA ILE A 114 8.50 14.75 8.36
C ILE A 114 7.28 14.17 7.64
N LEU A 115 7.49 13.26 6.66
CA LEU A 115 6.39 12.65 5.92
C LEU A 115 5.51 11.76 6.82
N ILE A 116 6.10 11.01 7.74
CA ILE A 116 5.35 10.18 8.71
C ILE A 116 4.52 11.07 9.65
N GLN A 117 5.10 12.16 10.16
CA GLN A 117 4.34 13.12 10.97
C GLN A 117 3.17 13.73 10.18
N GLU A 118 3.38 14.12 8.93
CA GLU A 118 2.31 14.66 8.09
C GLU A 118 1.26 13.61 7.72
N ALA A 119 1.65 12.36 7.51
CA ALA A 119 0.72 11.25 7.31
C ALA A 119 -0.19 11.07 8.55
N PHE A 120 0.39 11.06 9.75
CA PHE A 120 -0.36 11.05 11.00
C PHE A 120 -1.34 12.22 11.10
N ASN A 121 -0.90 13.44 10.79
CA ASN A 121 -1.73 14.65 10.81
C ASN A 121 -2.89 14.61 9.78
N ASN A 122 -2.75 13.81 8.71
CA ASN A 122 -3.76 13.60 7.69
C ASN A 122 -4.55 12.29 7.86
N ASN A 123 -4.56 11.74 9.09
CA ASN A 123 -5.32 10.55 9.47
C ASN A 123 -4.97 9.28 8.67
N PHE A 124 -3.69 9.10 8.34
CA PHE A 124 -3.22 7.82 7.86
C PHE A 124 -3.14 6.83 9.02
N ASP A 125 -3.51 5.58 8.76
CA ASP A 125 -3.53 4.54 9.78
C ASP A 125 -2.16 3.95 10.03
N GLY A 126 -1.28 3.96 9.02
CA GLY A 126 0.01 3.31 9.13
C GLY A 126 1.07 3.78 8.13
N VAL A 127 2.21 3.10 8.20
CA VAL A 127 3.38 3.33 7.34
C VAL A 127 3.92 1.99 6.86
N GLU A 128 4.38 1.92 5.62
CA GLU A 128 5.16 0.79 5.11
C GLU A 128 6.59 0.88 5.66
N VAL A 129 6.82 0.12 6.73
CA VAL A 129 8.08 0.13 7.49
C VAL A 129 9.12 -0.74 6.82
N TRP A 130 8.75 -1.99 6.47
CA TRP A 130 9.69 -2.94 5.90
C TRP A 130 9.65 -2.92 4.39
N TYR A 131 10.69 -2.35 3.80
CA TYR A 131 10.84 -2.17 2.36
C TYR A 131 12.31 -2.35 1.97
N ASP A 132 12.57 -2.88 0.76
CA ASP A 132 13.93 -3.01 0.21
C ASP A 132 14.33 -1.74 -0.55
N TYR A 133 15.07 -0.86 0.11
CA TYR A 133 15.60 0.36 -0.49
C TYR A 133 16.88 0.11 -1.32
N SER A 134 17.46 -1.09 -1.24
CA SER A 134 18.69 -1.45 -1.96
C SER A 134 18.44 -1.84 -3.41
N LEU A 135 17.19 -2.17 -3.76
CA LEU A 135 16.79 -2.67 -5.07
C LEU A 135 17.62 -3.90 -5.52
N GLY A 136 17.94 -4.77 -4.58
CA GLY A 136 18.70 -5.99 -4.82
C GLY A 136 17.97 -7.04 -5.66
N LYS A 137 18.67 -8.08 -6.10
CA LYS A 137 18.07 -9.21 -6.85
C LYS A 137 17.12 -10.07 -6.01
N THR A 138 17.21 -9.97 -4.71
CA THR A 138 16.38 -10.68 -3.74
C THR A 138 15.83 -9.65 -2.77
N TRP A 139 14.53 -9.64 -2.58
CA TRP A 139 13.91 -8.73 -1.61
C TRP A 139 14.47 -8.99 -0.21
N ASN A 140 15.06 -7.96 0.35
CA ASN A 140 15.59 -7.95 1.70
C ASN A 140 15.36 -6.55 2.29
N PRO A 141 14.56 -6.43 3.37
CA PRO A 141 14.36 -5.14 4.02
C PRO A 141 15.68 -4.47 4.35
N SER A 142 15.78 -3.17 4.13
CA SER A 142 16.98 -2.39 4.44
C SER A 142 17.06 -2.15 5.95
N ASP A 143 17.64 -3.05 6.70
CA ASP A 143 17.57 -3.15 8.17
C ASP A 143 17.69 -1.79 8.88
N PHE A 144 18.77 -1.06 8.68
CA PHE A 144 19.00 0.22 9.33
C PHE A 144 17.91 1.26 9.01
N ILE A 145 17.51 1.35 7.74
CA ILE A 145 16.47 2.31 7.31
C ILE A 145 15.12 1.91 7.90
N CYS A 146 14.79 0.62 7.84
CA CYS A 146 13.53 0.10 8.37
C CYS A 146 13.43 0.31 9.89
N GLU A 147 14.51 0.12 10.64
CA GLU A 147 14.56 0.40 12.08
C GLU A 147 14.29 1.87 12.41
N GLU A 148 14.86 2.81 11.63
CA GLU A 148 14.61 4.24 11.85
C GLU A 148 13.18 4.62 11.50
N VAL A 149 12.63 4.09 10.40
CA VAL A 149 11.22 4.28 10.03
C VAL A 149 10.29 3.71 11.10
N GLU A 150 10.59 2.51 11.63
CA GLU A 150 9.84 1.86 12.69
C GLU A 150 9.78 2.72 13.95
N LYS A 151 10.93 3.22 14.42
CA LYS A 151 11.02 4.10 15.60
C LYS A 151 10.11 5.33 15.48
N ILE A 152 10.11 5.97 14.31
CA ILE A 152 9.26 7.14 14.10
C ILE A 152 7.78 6.74 14.02
N THR A 153 7.47 5.63 13.35
CA THR A 153 6.11 5.09 13.25
C THR A 153 5.54 4.77 14.64
N ASP A 154 6.34 4.13 15.50
CA ASP A 154 5.96 3.81 16.88
C ASP A 154 5.72 5.06 17.74
N LYS A 155 6.51 6.13 17.55
CA LYS A 155 6.33 7.40 18.25
C LYS A 155 4.93 7.99 18.02
N PHE A 156 4.33 7.77 16.86
CA PHE A 156 2.99 8.23 16.54
C PHE A 156 1.90 7.16 16.79
N GLY A 157 2.28 5.96 17.26
CA GLY A 157 1.35 4.86 17.49
C GLY A 157 0.64 4.36 16.22
N MET A 158 1.27 4.54 15.04
CA MET A 158 0.71 4.13 13.76
C MET A 158 0.94 2.64 13.48
N LEU A 159 0.09 2.05 12.66
CA LEU A 159 0.24 0.67 12.20
C LEU A 159 1.45 0.53 11.27
N LYS A 160 1.93 -0.70 11.13
CA LYS A 160 3.12 -1.03 10.33
C LYS A 160 2.78 -2.07 9.27
N SER A 161 3.27 -1.89 8.05
CA SER A 161 3.16 -2.86 6.98
C SER A 161 4.51 -3.14 6.32
N CYS A 162 4.52 -4.09 5.42
CA CYS A 162 5.67 -4.41 4.56
C CYS A 162 5.19 -4.57 3.12
N GLY A 163 6.09 -4.29 2.17
CA GLY A 163 5.80 -4.48 0.76
C GLY A 163 7.04 -4.78 -0.06
N THR A 164 6.81 -5.42 -1.20
CA THR A 164 7.86 -5.72 -2.17
C THR A 164 7.89 -4.74 -3.33
N ASP A 165 6.81 -3.97 -3.51
CA ASP A 165 6.62 -3.07 -4.67
C ASP A 165 6.93 -3.77 -6.01
N SER A 166 6.46 -5.02 -6.12
CA SER A 166 6.79 -5.89 -7.26
C SER A 166 5.98 -5.51 -8.50
N HIS A 167 6.67 -5.24 -9.59
CA HIS A 167 6.11 -4.88 -10.90
C HIS A 167 6.25 -6.01 -11.93
N GLY A 168 6.09 -7.27 -11.52
CA GLY A 168 6.28 -8.40 -12.40
C GLY A 168 5.71 -9.71 -11.87
N TYR A 169 6.18 -10.82 -12.42
CA TYR A 169 5.68 -12.16 -12.09
C TYR A 169 6.29 -12.76 -10.83
N THR A 170 7.23 -12.09 -10.20
CA THR A 170 7.94 -12.57 -9.00
C THR A 170 7.81 -11.58 -7.85
N LEU A 171 7.82 -12.08 -6.62
CA LEU A 171 7.80 -11.25 -5.40
C LEU A 171 9.25 -11.02 -4.91
N VAL A 172 10.06 -10.36 -5.73
CA VAL A 172 11.47 -10.07 -5.42
C VAL A 172 11.77 -8.57 -5.33
N GLY A 173 10.73 -7.75 -5.31
CA GLY A 173 10.85 -6.30 -5.34
C GLY A 173 10.80 -5.73 -6.75
N ARG A 174 11.21 -4.50 -6.88
CA ARG A 174 11.06 -3.66 -8.07
C ARG A 174 12.15 -3.91 -9.09
#